data_6b56be33884828c69bcae3cc2c771fb5
#
_entry.id   6b56be33884828c69bcae3cc2c771fb5
#
_cell.length_a   1.000
_cell.length_b   1.000
_cell.length_c   1.000
_cell.angle_alpha   90.00
_cell.angle_beta   90.00
_cell.angle_gamma   90.00
#
_symmetry.space_group_name_H-M   'P 1'
#
loop_
_entity.id
_entity.type
_entity.pdbx_description
1 polymer ?
#
loop_
_entity_poly.entity_id
_entity_poly.type
_entity_poly.pdbx_seq_one_letter_code
_entity_poly.pdbx_strand_id
1 'polypeptide(L)'
;QQPVLRAEQLHHGDAIGVVDTDPASKSYGRLIGQTDFPQGDNELHHFGWNACSSHLCPYAPHAHTERRYLVVPGTHSSRIHVLDTKANPRQPELIKVIEGSEVHAKTGYAAPHTVHCGPDGIYMNALGTPDGGGPGGIFMLDHQTFELKGRWEKARGPQHLSYDFFWHLGQDTMITSEWGTPTRSGSSRTCSSSARPRPPRRSPAWRSP
;
A
#
# COMPACT_ATOMS: atom_id res chain seq x y z
N GLN A 1 -27.98 -28.00 -14.21
CA GLN A 1 -26.76 -27.51 -14.88
C GLN A 1 -26.65 -26.03 -14.58
N GLN A 2 -25.72 -25.65 -13.74
CA GLN A 2 -25.36 -24.24 -13.54
C GLN A 2 -24.64 -23.75 -14.81
N PRO A 3 -24.93 -22.56 -15.32
CA PRO A 3 -24.21 -22.00 -16.45
C PRO A 3 -22.76 -21.76 -16.04
N VAL A 4 -21.84 -22.36 -16.76
CA VAL A 4 -20.41 -22.03 -16.67
C VAL A 4 -20.27 -20.62 -17.23
N LEU A 5 -20.04 -19.64 -16.36
CA LEU A 5 -19.74 -18.28 -16.76
C LEU A 5 -18.42 -18.29 -17.55
N ARG A 6 -18.46 -17.83 -18.79
CA ARG A 6 -17.29 -17.69 -19.63
C ARG A 6 -16.39 -16.59 -19.05
N ALA A 7 -15.10 -16.81 -19.06
CA ALA A 7 -14.09 -15.87 -18.55
C ALA A 7 -14.20 -14.44 -19.17
N GLU A 8 -14.79 -14.32 -20.34
CA GLU A 8 -15.02 -13.06 -21.04
C GLU A 8 -16.09 -12.15 -20.40
N GLN A 9 -16.85 -12.65 -19.41
CA GLN A 9 -17.86 -11.87 -18.69
C GLN A 9 -17.37 -11.34 -17.33
N LEU A 10 -16.08 -11.55 -17.00
CA LEU A 10 -15.48 -11.20 -15.72
C LEU A 10 -14.51 -10.01 -15.81
N HIS A 11 -14.67 -9.11 -16.79
CA HIS A 11 -14.03 -7.79 -16.71
C HIS A 11 -14.78 -6.94 -15.68
N HIS A 12 -14.73 -7.38 -14.43
CA HIS A 12 -14.97 -6.49 -13.32
C HIS A 12 -13.71 -5.61 -13.20
N GLY A 13 -13.90 -4.28 -13.18
CA GLY A 13 -12.85 -3.34 -12.83
C GLY A 13 -12.33 -3.66 -11.42
N ASP A 14 -11.29 -2.95 -11.00
CA ASP A 14 -10.80 -3.07 -9.63
C ASP A 14 -11.89 -2.68 -8.63
N ALA A 15 -11.94 -3.36 -7.49
CA ALA A 15 -12.95 -3.13 -6.47
C ALA A 15 -12.41 -3.44 -5.06
N ILE A 16 -13.03 -2.85 -4.06
CA ILE A 16 -12.87 -3.23 -2.65
C ILE A 16 -14.11 -3.99 -2.21
N GLY A 17 -13.91 -5.23 -1.76
CA GLY A 17 -14.94 -6.07 -1.17
C GLY A 17 -15.01 -5.93 0.35
N VAL A 18 -16.21 -5.98 0.89
CA VAL A 18 -16.48 -5.97 2.33
C VAL A 18 -17.01 -7.33 2.76
N VAL A 19 -16.33 -7.97 3.69
CA VAL A 19 -16.68 -9.29 4.22
C VAL A 19 -17.19 -9.15 5.64
N ASP A 20 -18.26 -9.87 5.97
CA ASP A 20 -18.78 -9.94 7.33
C ASP A 20 -17.88 -10.80 8.22
N THR A 21 -17.38 -10.22 9.29
CA THR A 21 -16.49 -10.89 10.25
C THR A 21 -17.12 -11.11 11.62
N ASP A 22 -18.42 -10.82 11.80
CA ASP A 22 -19.13 -11.12 13.04
C ASP A 22 -19.46 -12.62 13.11
N PRO A 23 -18.86 -13.40 14.04
CA PRO A 23 -19.09 -14.83 14.13
C PRO A 23 -20.53 -15.19 14.54
N ALA A 24 -21.30 -14.24 15.07
CA ALA A 24 -22.72 -14.44 15.42
C ALA A 24 -23.66 -14.14 14.24
N SER A 25 -23.16 -13.56 13.17
CA SER A 25 -23.95 -13.21 12.00
C SER A 25 -24.20 -14.40 11.09
N LYS A 26 -25.40 -14.43 10.47
CA LYS A 26 -25.75 -15.42 9.43
C LYS A 26 -24.90 -15.25 8.15
N SER A 27 -24.31 -14.09 7.95
CA SER A 27 -23.45 -13.76 6.80
C SER A 27 -21.95 -13.84 7.11
N TYR A 28 -21.57 -14.39 8.26
CA TYR A 28 -20.17 -14.57 8.61
C TYR A 28 -19.35 -15.20 7.47
N GLY A 29 -18.22 -14.55 7.12
CA GLY A 29 -17.34 -14.98 6.05
C GLY A 29 -17.86 -14.74 4.62
N ARG A 30 -19.00 -14.04 4.47
CA ARG A 30 -19.57 -13.74 3.15
C ARG A 30 -19.28 -12.30 2.74
N LEU A 31 -19.15 -12.09 1.44
CA LEU A 31 -19.14 -10.74 0.86
C LEU A 31 -20.53 -10.10 1.10
N ILE A 32 -20.54 -8.92 1.74
CA ILE A 32 -21.76 -8.19 2.11
C ILE A 32 -21.83 -6.80 1.49
N GLY A 33 -20.81 -6.41 0.75
CA GLY A 33 -20.74 -5.14 0.05
C GLY A 33 -19.53 -5.05 -0.85
N GLN A 34 -19.55 -4.08 -1.75
CA GLN A 34 -18.48 -3.82 -2.71
C GLN A 34 -18.52 -2.36 -3.16
N THR A 35 -17.35 -1.81 -3.41
CA THR A 35 -17.17 -0.51 -4.08
C THR A 35 -16.27 -0.72 -5.28
N ASP A 36 -16.82 -0.49 -6.46
CA ASP A 36 -16.08 -0.55 -7.73
C ASP A 36 -15.31 0.76 -7.95
N PHE A 37 -14.13 0.66 -8.54
CA PHE A 37 -13.35 1.81 -8.93
C PHE A 37 -13.65 2.20 -10.37
N PRO A 38 -13.68 3.52 -10.66
CA PRO A 38 -14.08 4.00 -11.99
C PRO A 38 -13.05 3.68 -13.08
N GLN A 39 -11.79 3.47 -12.68
CA GLN A 39 -10.72 3.04 -13.57
C GLN A 39 -10.22 1.66 -13.15
N GLY A 40 -10.05 0.76 -14.10
CA GLY A 40 -9.39 -0.52 -13.91
C GLY A 40 -7.87 -0.41 -14.02
N ASP A 41 -7.21 -1.56 -14.01
CA ASP A 41 -5.76 -1.70 -14.20
C ASP A 41 -4.93 -0.99 -13.13
N ASN A 42 -5.44 -0.95 -11.90
CA ASN A 42 -4.74 -0.35 -10.77
C ASN A 42 -3.79 -1.32 -10.09
N GLU A 43 -4.09 -2.63 -10.11
CA GLU A 43 -3.35 -3.65 -9.35
C GLU A 43 -3.32 -3.32 -7.85
N LEU A 44 -4.47 -3.49 -7.18
CA LEU A 44 -4.65 -3.19 -5.76
C LEU A 44 -4.05 -4.32 -4.91
N HIS A 45 -3.01 -4.04 -4.13
CA HIS A 45 -2.35 -5.01 -3.27
C HIS A 45 -2.59 -4.77 -1.79
N HIS A 46 -2.29 -3.58 -1.33
CA HIS A 46 -2.35 -3.20 0.06
C HIS A 46 -3.27 -2.01 0.27
N PHE A 47 -3.70 -1.83 1.48
CA PHE A 47 -4.45 -0.65 1.89
C PHE A 47 -4.24 -0.42 3.38
N GLY A 48 -4.45 0.82 3.81
CA GLY A 48 -4.30 1.21 5.19
C GLY A 48 -5.28 2.28 5.59
N TRP A 49 -5.42 2.48 6.89
CA TRP A 49 -6.25 3.53 7.43
C TRP A 49 -5.52 4.87 7.50
N ASN A 50 -6.28 5.96 7.39
CA ASN A 50 -5.75 7.32 7.53
C ASN A 50 -5.16 7.60 8.92
N ALA A 51 -5.60 6.89 9.94
CA ALA A 51 -5.13 7.07 11.31
C ALA A 51 -5.14 5.76 12.08
N CYS A 52 -4.20 5.61 13.00
CA CYS A 52 -4.27 4.61 14.06
C CYS A 52 -5.11 5.21 15.16
N SER A 53 -6.36 4.84 15.26
CA SER A 53 -7.12 5.15 16.47
C SER A 53 -7.00 3.98 17.40
N SER A 54 -6.53 4.13 18.66
CA SER A 54 -7.04 3.22 19.52
C SER A 54 -6.49 2.68 20.77
N HIS A 55 -7.39 2.02 21.39
CA HIS A 55 -7.26 0.91 22.34
C HIS A 55 -6.25 -0.20 21.96
N LEU A 56 -6.04 -0.46 20.67
CA LEU A 56 -5.17 -1.54 20.20
C LEU A 56 -3.73 -1.10 19.93
N CYS A 57 -3.49 0.20 19.81
CA CYS A 57 -2.16 0.76 19.63
C CYS A 57 -1.89 1.80 20.69
N PRO A 58 -1.27 1.45 21.83
CA PRO A 58 -0.99 2.39 22.94
C PRO A 58 -0.07 3.55 22.54
N TYR A 59 0.63 3.40 21.43
CA TYR A 59 1.54 4.40 20.86
C TYR A 59 0.94 5.13 19.66
N ALA A 60 -0.40 5.04 19.46
CA ALA A 60 -1.05 5.70 18.33
C ALA A 60 -0.80 7.22 18.37
N PRO A 61 -0.11 7.79 17.37
CA PRO A 61 0.31 9.19 17.40
C PRO A 61 -0.88 10.16 17.25
N HIS A 62 -1.98 9.69 16.67
CA HIS A 62 -3.18 10.47 16.39
C HIS A 62 -4.44 9.82 16.95
N ALA A 63 -4.41 9.45 18.24
CA ALA A 63 -5.53 8.79 18.91
C ALA A 63 -6.86 9.58 18.86
N HIS A 64 -6.79 10.91 18.68
CA HIS A 64 -7.93 11.80 18.52
C HIS A 64 -8.46 11.89 17.06
N THR A 65 -7.72 11.37 16.08
CA THR A 65 -8.13 11.40 14.68
C THR A 65 -9.01 10.20 14.39
N GLU A 66 -10.19 10.45 13.81
CA GLU A 66 -11.11 9.38 13.46
C GLU A 66 -10.50 8.43 12.42
N ARG A 67 -10.48 7.15 12.72
CA ARG A 67 -10.13 6.07 11.80
C ARG A 67 -11.32 5.79 10.87
N ARG A 68 -11.40 6.54 9.79
CA ARG A 68 -12.56 6.61 8.91
C ARG A 68 -12.24 6.31 7.46
N TYR A 69 -11.10 6.77 7.02
CA TYR A 69 -10.75 6.73 5.61
C TYR A 69 -9.81 5.57 5.30
N LEU A 70 -10.18 4.78 4.29
CA LEU A 70 -9.34 3.74 3.76
C LEU A 70 -8.56 4.29 2.57
N VAL A 71 -7.24 4.17 2.61
CA VAL A 71 -6.33 4.62 1.55
C VAL A 71 -5.81 3.41 0.80
N VAL A 72 -6.06 3.36 -0.51
CA VAL A 72 -5.82 2.20 -1.37
C VAL A 72 -4.95 2.60 -2.55
N PRO A 73 -3.66 2.25 -2.54
CA PRO A 73 -2.79 2.45 -3.69
C PRO A 73 -3.06 1.44 -4.79
N GLY A 74 -2.91 1.88 -6.03
CA GLY A 74 -2.84 1.05 -7.20
C GLY A 74 -1.39 0.98 -7.69
N THR A 75 -0.78 -0.18 -7.54
CA THR A 75 0.64 -0.36 -7.84
C THR A 75 0.95 -0.14 -9.33
N HIS A 76 0.11 -0.64 -10.22
CA HIS A 76 0.32 -0.49 -11.65
C HIS A 76 -0.01 0.91 -12.16
N SER A 77 -1.15 1.46 -11.76
CA SER A 77 -1.58 2.81 -12.17
C SER A 77 -0.84 3.95 -11.48
N SER A 78 -0.19 3.66 -10.36
CA SER A 78 0.34 4.65 -9.41
C SER A 78 -0.71 5.59 -8.81
N ARG A 79 -2.01 5.32 -8.98
CA ARG A 79 -3.09 6.08 -8.35
C ARG A 79 -3.21 5.75 -6.88
N ILE A 80 -3.73 6.69 -6.13
CA ILE A 80 -4.09 6.48 -4.72
C ILE A 80 -5.55 6.85 -4.57
N HIS A 81 -6.34 5.90 -4.08
CA HIS A 81 -7.77 6.05 -3.88
C HIS A 81 -8.07 6.23 -2.39
N VAL A 82 -8.97 7.13 -2.06
CA VAL A 82 -9.42 7.37 -0.68
C VAL A 82 -10.90 7.09 -0.59
N LEU A 83 -11.27 6.16 0.29
CA LEU A 83 -12.66 5.78 0.51
C LEU A 83 -13.11 6.21 1.90
N ASP A 84 -14.30 6.80 1.99
CA ASP A 84 -14.98 7.10 3.25
C ASP A 84 -15.84 5.90 3.68
N THR A 85 -15.57 5.38 4.85
CA THR A 85 -16.29 4.21 5.39
C THR A 85 -17.40 4.58 6.39
N LYS A 86 -17.56 5.88 6.71
CA LYS A 86 -18.42 6.31 7.83
C LYS A 86 -19.91 6.18 7.55
N ALA A 87 -20.35 6.65 6.39
CA ALA A 87 -21.78 6.68 6.06
C ALA A 87 -22.34 5.27 5.83
N ASN A 88 -21.61 4.44 5.11
CA ASN A 88 -21.96 3.05 4.85
C ASN A 88 -20.70 2.17 4.82
N PRO A 89 -20.33 1.52 5.93
CA PRO A 89 -19.13 0.69 5.96
C PRO A 89 -19.23 -0.58 5.06
N ARG A 90 -20.43 -0.96 4.63
CA ARG A 90 -20.62 -2.07 3.68
C ARG A 90 -20.44 -1.66 2.22
N GLN A 91 -20.48 -0.37 1.95
CA GLN A 91 -20.24 0.20 0.62
C GLN A 91 -19.51 1.53 0.79
N PRO A 92 -18.19 1.49 1.10
CA PRO A 92 -17.38 2.69 1.26
C PRO A 92 -17.46 3.58 0.01
N GLU A 93 -17.55 4.88 0.21
CA GLU A 93 -17.63 5.85 -0.87
C GLU A 93 -16.23 6.28 -1.33
N LEU A 94 -15.94 6.19 -2.63
CA LEU A 94 -14.72 6.75 -3.20
C LEU A 94 -14.84 8.28 -3.24
N ILE A 95 -14.07 8.97 -2.40
CA ILE A 95 -14.16 10.44 -2.23
C ILE A 95 -13.01 11.19 -2.89
N LYS A 96 -11.88 10.53 -3.16
CA LYS A 96 -10.72 11.16 -3.79
C LYS A 96 -9.90 10.14 -4.57
N VAL A 97 -9.40 10.58 -5.71
CA VAL A 97 -8.35 9.90 -6.47
C VAL A 97 -7.18 10.87 -6.63
N ILE A 98 -5.99 10.43 -6.26
CA ILE A 98 -4.74 11.13 -6.55
C ILE A 98 -4.12 10.43 -7.75
N GLU A 99 -3.91 11.15 -8.82
CA GLU A 99 -3.38 10.56 -10.06
C GLU A 99 -1.90 10.19 -9.94
N GLY A 100 -1.49 9.12 -10.63
CA GLY A 100 -0.10 8.66 -10.62
C GLY A 100 0.89 9.73 -11.13
N SER A 101 0.46 10.59 -12.04
CA SER A 101 1.26 11.75 -12.49
C SER A 101 1.51 12.75 -11.38
N GLU A 102 0.54 12.97 -10.48
CA GLU A 102 0.69 13.86 -9.32
C GLU A 102 1.67 13.24 -8.30
N VAL A 103 1.53 11.93 -8.03
CA VAL A 103 2.46 11.19 -7.18
C VAL A 103 3.88 11.35 -7.71
N HIS A 104 4.09 11.09 -9.00
CA HIS A 104 5.40 11.23 -9.62
C HIS A 104 5.95 12.65 -9.55
N ALA A 105 5.15 13.64 -9.91
CA ALA A 105 5.59 15.04 -9.92
C ALA A 105 6.04 15.51 -8.53
N LYS A 106 5.36 15.06 -7.46
CA LYS A 106 5.64 15.48 -6.09
C LYS A 106 6.77 14.70 -5.43
N THR A 107 6.93 13.42 -5.78
CA THR A 107 7.84 12.50 -5.09
C THR A 107 8.97 11.96 -5.98
N GLY A 108 8.77 11.96 -7.29
CA GLY A 108 9.63 11.26 -8.25
C GLY A 108 9.43 9.73 -8.23
N TYR A 109 8.48 9.22 -7.45
CA TYR A 109 8.21 7.80 -7.28
C TYR A 109 7.00 7.35 -8.12
N ALA A 110 6.91 6.04 -8.28
CA ALA A 110 5.79 5.32 -8.88
C ALA A 110 5.56 3.97 -8.18
N ALA A 111 4.48 3.30 -8.54
CA ALA A 111 4.10 2.01 -7.98
C ALA A 111 3.98 2.05 -6.43
N PRO A 112 3.09 2.87 -5.87
CA PRO A 112 2.82 2.88 -4.44
C PRO A 112 2.26 1.52 -4.02
N HIS A 113 2.67 1.03 -2.84
CA HIS A 113 2.36 -0.33 -2.42
C HIS A 113 1.81 -0.40 -0.99
N THR A 114 2.64 -0.31 0.03
CA THR A 114 2.20 -0.43 1.42
C THR A 114 1.81 0.91 2.03
N VAL A 115 0.79 0.91 2.88
CA VAL A 115 0.23 2.09 3.54
C VAL A 115 0.16 1.88 5.05
N HIS A 116 0.76 2.78 5.82
CA HIS A 116 0.61 2.83 7.27
C HIS A 116 0.42 4.26 7.76
N CYS A 117 -0.44 4.43 8.77
CA CYS A 117 -0.43 5.65 9.54
C CYS A 117 0.84 5.72 10.41
N GLY A 118 1.34 6.91 10.65
CA GLY A 118 2.52 7.14 11.45
C GLY A 118 2.50 8.50 12.15
N PRO A 119 3.62 8.94 12.73
CA PRO A 119 3.67 10.14 13.57
C PRO A 119 3.17 11.42 12.91
N ASP A 120 3.44 11.62 11.63
CA ASP A 120 3.20 12.90 10.95
C ASP A 120 2.18 12.81 9.80
N GLY A 121 1.51 11.68 9.64
CA GLY A 121 0.54 11.48 8.58
C GLY A 121 0.39 10.02 8.13
N ILE A 122 0.05 9.85 6.87
CA ILE A 122 -0.03 8.55 6.20
C ILE A 122 1.27 8.33 5.45
N TYR A 123 1.95 7.25 5.76
CA TYR A 123 3.19 6.85 5.10
C TYR A 123 2.88 5.80 4.04
N MET A 124 3.51 5.94 2.91
CA MET A 124 3.35 5.02 1.79
C MET A 124 4.70 4.76 1.14
N ASN A 125 5.04 3.50 0.94
CA ASN A 125 6.19 3.20 0.13
C ASN A 125 5.83 3.13 -1.35
N ALA A 126 6.82 3.34 -2.20
CA ALA A 126 6.75 3.15 -3.64
C ALA A 126 7.88 2.24 -4.11
N LEU A 127 7.55 1.30 -4.99
CA LEU A 127 8.47 0.27 -5.44
C LEU A 127 9.62 0.84 -6.28
N GLY A 128 9.41 1.95 -6.99
CA GLY A 128 10.41 2.52 -7.88
C GLY A 128 10.01 3.84 -8.51
N THR A 129 10.42 4.00 -9.77
CA THR A 129 10.17 5.17 -10.63
C THR A 129 9.29 4.79 -11.83
N PRO A 130 8.70 5.75 -12.57
CA PRO A 130 7.78 5.45 -13.68
C PRO A 130 8.38 4.66 -14.83
N ASP A 131 9.70 4.65 -14.99
CA ASP A 131 10.41 3.84 -15.98
C ASP A 131 10.58 2.38 -15.54
N GLY A 132 10.04 2.02 -14.37
CA GLY A 132 10.13 0.68 -13.80
C GLY A 132 11.48 0.36 -13.17
N GLY A 133 12.33 1.37 -13.00
CA GLY A 133 13.60 1.27 -12.28
C GLY A 133 13.47 1.70 -10.82
N GLY A 134 14.61 2.10 -10.26
CA GLY A 134 14.70 2.73 -8.94
C GLY A 134 15.31 4.14 -9.04
N PRO A 135 15.33 4.86 -7.95
CA PRO A 135 15.06 4.39 -6.60
C PRO A 135 13.56 4.39 -6.23
N GLY A 136 13.16 3.42 -5.42
CA GLY A 136 11.95 3.48 -4.63
C GLY A 136 12.17 4.19 -3.30
N GLY A 137 11.13 4.36 -2.51
CA GLY A 137 11.26 5.00 -1.20
C GLY A 137 9.94 5.20 -0.51
N ILE A 138 9.90 6.06 0.50
CA ILE A 138 8.73 6.33 1.31
C ILE A 138 8.34 7.81 1.13
N PHE A 139 7.07 8.05 0.91
CA PHE A 139 6.48 9.38 0.86
C PHE A 139 5.29 9.49 1.80
N MET A 140 4.79 10.70 1.97
CA MET A 140 3.75 10.97 2.94
C MET A 140 2.56 11.71 2.33
N LEU A 141 1.38 11.40 2.90
CA LEU A 141 0.17 12.19 2.73
C LEU A 141 -0.27 12.76 4.08
N ASP A 142 -0.97 13.87 4.02
CA ASP A 142 -1.69 14.37 5.17
C ASP A 142 -2.86 13.44 5.51
N HIS A 143 -3.07 13.15 6.79
CA HIS A 143 -4.06 12.17 7.24
C HIS A 143 -5.51 12.69 7.27
N GLN A 144 -5.74 13.98 6.98
CA GLN A 144 -7.06 14.61 6.91
C GLN A 144 -7.38 15.14 5.51
N THR A 145 -6.43 15.81 4.88
CA THR A 145 -6.62 16.41 3.56
C THR A 145 -6.20 15.50 2.41
N PHE A 146 -5.38 14.48 2.72
CA PHE A 146 -4.77 13.56 1.75
C PHE A 146 -3.88 14.27 0.72
N GLU A 147 -3.34 15.41 1.08
CA GLU A 147 -2.36 16.10 0.26
C GLU A 147 -1.01 15.40 0.33
N LEU A 148 -0.36 15.26 -0.82
CA LEU A 148 0.99 14.73 -0.91
C LEU A 148 1.99 15.71 -0.27
N LYS A 149 2.65 15.29 0.81
CA LYS A 149 3.68 16.07 1.49
C LYS A 149 5.05 15.95 0.83
N GLY A 150 5.27 14.92 0.00
CA GLY A 150 6.53 14.63 -0.65
C GLY A 150 7.27 13.46 -0.01
N ARG A 151 8.54 13.30 -0.35
CA ARG A 151 9.40 12.24 0.21
C ARG A 151 9.60 12.41 1.70
N TRP A 152 9.59 11.31 2.41
CA TRP A 152 9.84 11.28 3.85
C TRP A 152 11.32 11.09 4.17
N GLU A 153 11.97 10.14 3.51
CA GLU A 153 13.36 9.82 3.78
C GLU A 153 14.30 10.96 3.35
N LYS A 154 15.24 11.32 4.22
CA LYS A 154 16.30 12.30 3.95
C LYS A 154 17.53 11.66 3.33
N ALA A 155 17.82 10.43 3.74
CA ALA A 155 18.91 9.61 3.21
C ALA A 155 18.50 8.15 3.30
N ARG A 156 18.55 7.44 2.18
CA ARG A 156 18.16 6.03 2.11
C ARG A 156 19.31 5.06 2.33
N GLY A 157 20.54 5.56 2.51
CA GLY A 157 21.71 4.72 2.61
C GLY A 157 21.93 3.85 1.36
N PRO A 158 22.32 2.58 1.54
CA PRO A 158 22.52 1.66 0.43
C PRO A 158 21.22 1.08 -0.15
N GLN A 159 20.06 1.34 0.46
CA GLN A 159 18.77 0.85 -0.01
C GLN A 159 18.39 1.55 -1.30
N HIS A 160 18.07 0.77 -2.33
CA HIS A 160 17.72 1.28 -3.65
C HIS A 160 16.23 1.15 -3.96
N LEU A 161 15.59 0.07 -3.50
CA LEU A 161 14.17 -0.19 -3.69
C LEU A 161 13.46 -0.21 -2.34
N SER A 162 12.15 -0.08 -2.36
CA SER A 162 11.34 -0.14 -1.14
C SER A 162 10.13 -1.03 -1.44
N TYR A 163 9.91 -2.07 -0.63
CA TYR A 163 8.80 -2.97 -0.82
C TYR A 163 7.74 -2.86 0.27
N ASP A 164 8.15 -2.92 1.53
CA ASP A 164 7.28 -2.87 2.68
C ASP A 164 7.98 -2.20 3.85
N PHE A 165 7.22 -1.76 4.84
CA PHE A 165 7.76 -1.18 6.06
C PHE A 165 6.80 -1.34 7.23
N PHE A 166 7.36 -1.38 8.44
CA PHE A 166 6.59 -1.42 9.68
C PHE A 166 7.19 -0.50 10.73
N TRP A 167 6.31 0.13 11.49
CA TRP A 167 6.69 0.93 12.64
C TRP A 167 6.82 0.12 13.91
N HIS A 168 7.88 0.39 14.66
CA HIS A 168 7.93 0.11 16.08
C HIS A 168 7.85 1.43 16.83
N LEU A 169 6.64 1.96 16.97
CA LEU A 169 6.41 3.30 17.50
C LEU A 169 6.98 3.51 18.91
N GLY A 170 6.95 2.49 19.76
CA GLY A 170 7.52 2.56 21.11
C GLY A 170 9.05 2.64 21.15
N GLN A 171 9.73 2.48 20.01
CA GLN A 171 11.19 2.60 19.88
C GLN A 171 11.60 3.61 18.82
N ASP A 172 10.66 4.43 18.32
CA ASP A 172 10.90 5.41 17.26
C ASP A 172 11.66 4.84 16.05
N THR A 173 11.32 3.59 15.69
CA THR A 173 12.06 2.84 14.67
C THR A 173 11.12 2.38 13.56
N MET A 174 11.56 2.51 12.32
CA MET A 174 10.92 1.90 11.15
C MET A 174 11.83 0.82 10.58
N ILE A 175 11.26 -0.32 10.25
CA ILE A 175 11.93 -1.40 9.53
C ILE A 175 11.36 -1.43 8.13
N THR A 176 12.21 -1.47 7.12
CA THR A 176 11.80 -1.53 5.71
C THR A 176 12.51 -2.67 4.99
N SER A 177 11.87 -3.22 3.99
CA SER A 177 12.41 -4.26 3.11
C SER A 177 12.64 -3.73 1.70
N GLU A 178 13.56 -4.35 0.98
CA GLU A 178 13.77 -4.15 -0.45
C GLU A 178 13.21 -5.32 -1.25
N TRP A 179 12.83 -5.03 -2.48
CA TRP A 179 12.40 -6.03 -3.45
C TRP A 179 13.24 -5.93 -4.74
N GLY A 180 12.91 -6.77 -5.74
CA GLY A 180 13.47 -6.68 -7.08
C GLY A 180 12.95 -5.46 -7.85
N THR A 181 13.57 -5.15 -8.97
CA THR A 181 13.08 -4.05 -9.84
C THR A 181 11.67 -4.33 -10.34
N PRO A 182 10.74 -3.36 -10.30
CA PRO A 182 9.34 -3.55 -10.71
C PRO A 182 9.15 -4.11 -12.11
N THR A 183 10.02 -3.75 -13.05
CA THR A 183 10.03 -4.27 -14.42
C THR A 183 10.29 -5.76 -14.54
N ARG A 184 10.85 -6.40 -13.52
CA ARG A 184 11.13 -7.84 -13.52
C ARG A 184 10.04 -8.67 -12.85
N SER A 185 9.20 -8.07 -12.06
CA SER A 185 8.12 -8.76 -11.34
C SER A 185 6.89 -9.02 -12.22
N GLY A 186 6.68 -8.24 -13.29
CA GLY A 186 5.55 -8.39 -14.21
C GLY A 186 5.83 -9.19 -15.49
N SER A 187 7.07 -9.61 -15.76
CA SER A 187 7.38 -10.40 -16.95
C SER A 187 7.56 -11.88 -16.61
N SER A 188 6.62 -12.72 -17.01
CA SER A 188 6.77 -14.17 -17.12
C SER A 188 7.79 -14.51 -18.21
N ARG A 189 9.04 -14.09 -18.07
CA ARG A 189 10.13 -14.54 -18.92
C ARG A 189 11.05 -15.42 -18.10
N THR A 190 11.11 -16.67 -18.52
CA THR A 190 12.03 -17.71 -18.10
C THR A 190 13.38 -17.16 -17.61
N CYS A 191 13.68 -17.48 -16.36
CA CYS A 191 14.97 -17.24 -15.74
C CYS A 191 16.06 -17.97 -16.52
N SER A 192 16.76 -17.29 -17.42
CA SER A 192 18.02 -17.80 -17.94
C SER A 192 19.09 -17.48 -16.90
N SER A 193 19.60 -18.54 -16.29
CA SER A 193 20.64 -18.53 -15.27
C SER A 193 21.97 -18.02 -15.83
N SER A 194 22.25 -16.75 -15.59
CA SER A 194 23.64 -16.23 -15.62
C SER A 194 23.86 -15.24 -14.46
N ALA A 195 23.54 -15.69 -13.25
CA ALA A 195 23.93 -14.96 -12.06
C ALA A 195 25.35 -15.40 -11.67
N ARG A 196 26.32 -14.50 -11.78
CA ARG A 196 27.62 -14.67 -11.09
C ARG A 196 27.34 -14.72 -9.58
N PRO A 197 27.91 -15.69 -8.83
CA PRO A 197 27.71 -15.76 -7.40
C PRO A 197 28.30 -14.51 -6.73
N ARG A 198 27.48 -13.79 -5.97
CA ARG A 198 27.95 -12.75 -5.08
C ARG A 198 28.66 -13.39 -3.90
N PRO A 199 29.81 -12.85 -3.47
CA PRO A 199 30.47 -13.31 -2.26
C PRO A 199 29.55 -13.13 -1.03
N PRO A 200 29.62 -14.00 -0.02
CA PRO A 200 28.77 -13.93 1.15
C PRO A 200 28.99 -12.62 1.90
N ARG A 201 27.94 -11.84 2.11
CA ARG A 201 27.97 -10.66 2.99
C ARG A 201 28.12 -11.15 4.42
N ARG A 202 29.15 -10.70 5.12
CA ARG A 202 29.31 -10.91 6.56
C ARG A 202 28.22 -10.12 7.28
N SER A 203 27.38 -10.81 8.03
CA SER A 203 26.43 -10.19 8.94
C SER A 203 27.18 -9.43 10.03
N PRO A 204 26.79 -8.19 10.39
CA PRO A 204 27.31 -7.55 11.58
C PRO A 204 26.85 -8.36 12.81
N ALA A 205 27.80 -8.77 13.62
CA ALA A 205 27.54 -9.43 14.89
C ALA A 205 26.82 -8.44 15.84
N TRP A 206 25.64 -8.79 16.27
CA TRP A 206 24.96 -8.13 17.37
C TRP A 206 25.81 -8.29 18.63
N ARG A 207 26.25 -7.17 19.19
CA ARG A 207 26.83 -7.16 20.54
C ARG A 207 25.68 -6.76 21.47
N SER A 208 25.32 -7.67 22.36
CA SER A 208 24.51 -7.37 23.53
C SER A 208 25.28 -6.49 24.53
N PRO A 209 24.57 -5.63 25.31
CA PRO A 209 25.17 -4.80 26.34
C PRO A 209 25.79 -5.59 27.49
#